data_80cd3b36cbf9f5b37aeb2ecf9066d9aa
#
_entry.id   80cd3b36cbf9f5b37aeb2ecf9066d9aa
#
_cell.length_a   1.000
_cell.length_b   1.000
_cell.length_c   1.000
_cell.angle_alpha   90.00
_cell.angle_beta   90.00
_cell.angle_gamma   90.00
#
_symmetry.space_group_name_H-M   'P 1'
#
loop_
_entity.id
_entity.type
_entity.pdbx_description
1 polymer ?
#
loop_
_entity_poly.entity_id
_entity_poly.type
_entity_poly.pdbx_seq_one_letter_code
_entity_poly.pdbx_strand_id
1 'polypeptide(L)'
;IAGKLFGTLGRSGVSVIACAQGASETNISFVVKSDYLRKSLNVLHDSFFLSEYKVLNLFICGVGTVGGKLIEQIKNQYADLMERSKLKLNVVGIASSKNAIFNRDGIDLENYSEELKNSDPSTPEVLRDTILAMNIFNSVFVDCTASKDVAALYQSLLEHNVSIIAANKIAASSEYEN
;
A
#
# COMPACT_ATOMS: atom_id res chain seq x y z
N ILE A 1 6.28 18.00 18.59
CA ILE A 1 6.28 18.06 17.09
C ILE A 1 7.33 17.10 16.55
N ALA A 2 8.61 17.18 16.95
CA ALA A 2 9.71 16.35 16.44
C ALA A 2 9.42 14.84 16.56
N GLY A 3 8.96 14.35 17.72
CA GLY A 3 8.62 12.95 17.92
C GLY A 3 7.53 12.45 16.95
N LYS A 4 6.50 13.26 16.68
CA LYS A 4 5.46 12.92 15.69
C LYS A 4 6.04 12.87 14.28
N LEU A 5 6.89 13.82 13.90
CA LEU A 5 7.55 13.88 12.60
C LEU A 5 8.41 12.64 12.34
N PHE A 6 9.38 12.37 13.20
CA PHE A 6 10.29 11.23 13.01
C PHE A 6 9.60 9.89 13.17
N GLY A 7 8.64 9.78 14.11
CA GLY A 7 7.82 8.59 14.27
C GLY A 7 6.95 8.28 13.03
N THR A 8 6.43 9.31 12.38
CA THR A 8 5.63 9.16 11.15
C THR A 8 6.50 8.71 9.97
N LEU A 9 7.67 9.32 9.78
CA LEU A 9 8.62 8.93 8.74
C LEU A 9 9.13 7.50 8.96
N GLY A 10 9.53 7.16 10.19
CA GLY A 10 10.06 5.84 10.52
C GLY A 10 9.04 4.71 10.31
N ARG A 11 7.79 4.88 10.77
CA ARG A 11 6.70 3.91 10.51
C ARG A 11 6.39 3.72 9.03
N SER A 12 6.69 4.71 8.21
CA SER A 12 6.49 4.64 6.75
C SER A 12 7.73 4.14 6.00
N GLY A 13 8.75 3.68 6.71
CA GLY A 13 9.99 3.18 6.12
C GLY A 13 10.86 4.26 5.46
N VAL A 14 10.69 5.52 5.88
CA VAL A 14 11.52 6.62 5.38
C VAL A 14 12.68 6.86 6.35
N SER A 15 13.92 6.62 5.88
CA SER A 15 15.13 6.93 6.63
C SER A 15 15.50 8.41 6.49
N VAL A 16 15.69 9.07 7.61
CA VAL A 16 16.20 10.45 7.66
C VAL A 16 17.73 10.41 7.70
N ILE A 17 18.38 11.04 6.71
CA ILE A 17 19.84 11.06 6.56
C ILE A 17 20.46 12.07 7.52
N ALA A 18 19.86 13.25 7.62
CA ALA A 18 20.30 14.33 8.49
C ALA A 18 19.10 15.15 8.95
N CYS A 19 19.20 15.78 10.11
CA CYS A 19 18.22 16.74 10.57
C CYS A 19 18.89 17.92 11.30
N ALA A 20 18.23 19.07 11.25
CA ALA A 20 18.62 20.27 12.00
C ALA A 20 17.35 20.93 12.56
N GLN A 21 17.43 21.37 13.81
CA GLN A 21 16.38 22.16 14.45
C GLN A 21 17.02 23.41 15.05
N GLY A 22 16.45 24.57 14.72
CA GLY A 22 16.91 25.84 15.29
C GLY A 22 16.53 25.98 16.78
N ALA A 23 17.25 26.80 17.51
CA ALA A 23 16.99 27.07 18.92
C ALA A 23 15.60 27.69 19.18
N SER A 24 15.00 28.33 18.17
CA SER A 24 13.66 28.90 18.25
C SER A 24 12.54 27.86 18.13
N GLU A 25 12.86 26.61 17.83
CA GLU A 25 11.91 25.50 17.61
C GLU A 25 10.83 25.76 16.55
N THR A 26 10.98 26.81 15.75
CA THR A 26 9.99 27.20 14.73
C THR A 26 10.06 26.37 13.48
N ASN A 27 11.21 25.71 13.22
CA ASN A 27 11.41 24.87 12.06
C ASN A 27 12.26 23.64 12.39
N ILE A 28 12.00 22.56 11.66
CA ILE A 28 12.82 21.35 11.62
C ILE A 28 13.14 21.08 10.15
N SER A 29 14.42 21.09 9.81
CA SER A 29 14.89 20.70 8.48
C SER A 29 15.40 19.27 8.51
N PHE A 30 15.09 18.48 7.50
CA PHE A 30 15.60 17.11 7.39
C PHE A 30 15.87 16.73 5.95
N VAL A 31 16.78 15.80 5.75
CA VAL A 31 17.21 15.28 4.46
C VAL A 31 16.80 13.83 4.33
N VAL A 32 16.17 13.49 3.22
CA VAL A 32 15.83 12.12 2.81
C VAL A 32 16.37 11.84 1.42
N LYS A 33 16.47 10.58 1.01
CA LYS A 33 16.77 10.24 -0.39
C LYS A 33 15.67 10.78 -1.30
N SER A 34 16.04 11.23 -2.51
CA SER A 34 15.11 11.78 -3.51
C SER A 34 13.93 10.88 -3.83
N ASP A 35 14.15 9.55 -3.88
CA ASP A 35 13.14 8.55 -4.15
C ASP A 35 12.01 8.53 -3.09
N TYR A 36 12.33 8.97 -1.87
CA TYR A 36 11.36 9.07 -0.76
C TYR A 36 10.75 10.45 -0.59
N LEU A 37 11.15 11.46 -1.40
CA LEU A 37 10.66 12.82 -1.24
C LEU A 37 9.12 12.90 -1.26
N ARG A 38 8.50 12.35 -2.31
CA ARG A 38 7.04 12.39 -2.46
C ARG A 38 6.33 11.63 -1.34
N LYS A 39 6.84 10.44 -0.98
CA LYS A 39 6.32 9.64 0.13
C LYS A 39 6.39 10.41 1.44
N SER A 40 7.54 11.04 1.73
CA SER A 40 7.75 11.83 2.95
C SER A 40 6.78 12.99 3.05
N LEU A 41 6.62 13.76 1.96
CA LEU A 41 5.68 14.89 1.93
C LEU A 41 4.24 14.43 2.19
N ASN A 42 3.77 13.38 1.51
CA ASN A 42 2.41 12.87 1.68
C ASN A 42 2.17 12.38 3.11
N VAL A 43 3.09 11.57 3.64
CA VAL A 43 2.99 11.00 5.00
C VAL A 43 2.94 12.08 6.07
N LEU A 44 3.78 13.10 5.93
CA LEU A 44 3.78 14.23 6.86
C LEU A 44 2.54 15.09 6.71
N HIS A 45 2.14 15.39 5.48
CA HIS A 45 0.92 16.14 5.22
C HIS A 45 -0.30 15.46 5.86
N ASP A 46 -0.47 14.16 5.61
CA ASP A 46 -1.56 13.38 6.20
C ASP A 46 -1.49 13.35 7.73
N SER A 47 -0.29 13.17 8.28
CA SER A 47 -0.12 13.12 9.72
C SER A 47 -0.40 14.44 10.43
N PHE A 48 -0.08 15.59 9.80
CA PHE A 48 -0.17 16.89 10.45
C PHE A 48 -1.43 17.69 10.08
N PHE A 49 -1.99 17.46 8.89
CA PHE A 49 -3.05 18.32 8.34
C PHE A 49 -4.35 17.58 7.97
N LEU A 50 -4.30 16.25 7.68
CA LEU A 50 -5.48 15.50 7.26
C LEU A 50 -5.92 14.42 8.28
N SER A 51 -5.57 14.55 9.53
CA SER A 51 -5.64 13.48 10.54
C SER A 51 -7.05 13.02 10.97
N GLU A 52 -8.12 13.36 10.25
CA GLU A 52 -9.44 12.76 10.54
C GLU A 52 -9.56 11.32 10.02
N TYR A 53 -8.84 10.97 8.93
CA TYR A 53 -8.96 9.66 8.30
C TYR A 53 -7.62 8.95 8.24
N LYS A 54 -7.63 7.65 8.59
CA LYS A 54 -6.52 6.74 8.32
C LYS A 54 -6.68 6.18 6.92
N VAL A 55 -5.73 6.46 6.02
CA VAL A 55 -5.74 5.91 4.65
C VAL A 55 -4.92 4.63 4.59
N LEU A 56 -5.50 3.56 4.03
CA LEU A 56 -4.79 2.34 3.63
C LEU A 56 -4.86 2.21 2.10
N ASN A 57 -3.70 2.00 1.49
CA ASN A 57 -3.57 1.83 0.04
C ASN A 57 -3.44 0.33 -0.28
N LEU A 58 -4.45 -0.23 -0.93
CA LEU A 58 -4.58 -1.67 -1.14
C LEU A 58 -4.13 -2.07 -2.55
N PHE A 59 -3.28 -3.10 -2.61
CA PHE A 59 -2.93 -3.83 -3.82
C PHE A 59 -3.55 -5.23 -3.72
N ILE A 60 -4.62 -5.49 -4.46
CA ILE A 60 -5.38 -6.74 -4.39
C ILE A 60 -4.92 -7.67 -5.51
N CYS A 61 -4.34 -8.80 -5.16
CA CYS A 61 -3.91 -9.83 -6.09
C CYS A 61 -4.86 -11.03 -6.05
N GLY A 62 -5.43 -11.36 -7.20
CA GLY A 62 -6.45 -12.40 -7.35
C GLY A 62 -7.88 -11.85 -7.27
N VAL A 63 -8.58 -11.87 -8.41
CA VAL A 63 -9.97 -11.39 -8.56
C VAL A 63 -10.97 -12.53 -8.73
N GLY A 64 -10.63 -13.71 -8.22
CA GLY A 64 -11.54 -14.84 -8.15
C GLY A 64 -12.63 -14.67 -7.08
N THR A 65 -13.16 -15.78 -6.56
CA THR A 65 -14.25 -15.74 -5.58
C THR A 65 -13.91 -14.91 -4.34
N VAL A 66 -12.71 -15.06 -3.77
CA VAL A 66 -12.31 -14.36 -2.56
C VAL A 66 -12.05 -12.89 -2.84
N GLY A 67 -11.18 -12.58 -3.81
CA GLY A 67 -10.82 -11.18 -4.10
C GLY A 67 -11.99 -10.38 -4.71
N GLY A 68 -12.81 -11.00 -5.56
CA GLY A 68 -14.01 -10.36 -6.08
C GLY A 68 -15.00 -9.98 -4.98
N LYS A 69 -15.20 -10.88 -4.00
CA LYS A 69 -16.05 -10.59 -2.83
C LYS A 69 -15.45 -9.52 -1.93
N LEU A 70 -14.14 -9.51 -1.76
CA LEU A 70 -13.46 -8.44 -1.01
C LEU A 70 -13.68 -7.07 -1.65
N ILE A 71 -13.52 -6.96 -2.98
CA ILE A 71 -13.75 -5.72 -3.72
C ILE A 71 -15.20 -5.25 -3.56
N GLU A 72 -16.16 -6.17 -3.69
CA GLU A 72 -17.57 -5.88 -3.47
C GLU A 72 -17.84 -5.37 -2.05
N GLN A 73 -17.24 -5.98 -1.02
CA GLN A 73 -17.35 -5.52 0.37
C GLN A 73 -16.74 -4.15 0.57
N ILE A 74 -15.58 -3.87 0.00
CA ILE A 74 -14.95 -2.55 0.07
C ILE A 74 -15.88 -1.48 -0.51
N LYS A 75 -16.48 -1.73 -1.69
CA LYS A 75 -17.47 -0.82 -2.31
C LYS A 75 -18.64 -0.56 -1.37
N ASN A 76 -19.27 -1.62 -0.90
CA ASN A 76 -20.50 -1.52 -0.10
C ASN A 76 -20.28 -0.88 1.28
N GLN A 77 -19.11 -1.05 1.87
CA GLN A 77 -18.79 -0.57 3.21
C GLN A 77 -17.98 0.74 3.22
N TYR A 78 -17.65 1.29 2.08
CA TYR A 78 -16.78 2.46 1.98
C TYR A 78 -17.28 3.65 2.82
N ALA A 79 -18.55 4.01 2.68
CA ALA A 79 -19.15 5.12 3.41
C ALA A 79 -19.16 4.88 4.93
N ASP A 80 -19.54 3.68 5.36
CA ASP A 80 -19.59 3.30 6.77
C ASP A 80 -18.20 3.29 7.42
N LEU A 81 -17.18 2.78 6.72
CA LEU A 81 -15.79 2.82 7.18
C LEU A 81 -15.26 4.26 7.31
N MET A 82 -15.63 5.12 6.37
CA MET A 82 -15.26 6.54 6.41
C MET A 82 -15.93 7.25 7.60
N GLU A 83 -17.22 7.06 7.82
CA GLU A 83 -17.98 7.77 8.87
C GLU A 83 -17.65 7.25 10.26
N ARG A 84 -17.72 5.93 10.47
CA ARG A 84 -17.61 5.31 11.81
C ARG A 84 -16.18 5.06 12.23
N SER A 85 -15.34 4.59 11.32
CA SER A 85 -13.98 4.16 11.66
C SER A 85 -12.91 5.19 11.26
N LYS A 86 -13.30 6.27 10.60
CA LYS A 86 -12.37 7.25 10.03
C LYS A 86 -11.28 6.56 9.19
N LEU A 87 -11.68 5.51 8.47
CA LEU A 87 -10.79 4.67 7.65
C LEU A 87 -11.17 4.80 6.18
N LYS A 88 -10.22 5.29 5.37
CA LYS A 88 -10.31 5.32 3.91
C LYS A 88 -9.55 4.14 3.32
N LEU A 89 -10.23 3.22 2.65
CA LEU A 89 -9.62 2.19 1.85
C LEU A 89 -9.47 2.69 0.41
N ASN A 90 -8.25 2.84 -0.05
CA ASN A 90 -7.92 3.28 -1.41
C ASN A 90 -7.34 2.10 -2.19
N VAL A 91 -8.06 1.54 -3.14
CA VAL A 91 -7.57 0.43 -3.97
C VAL A 91 -6.73 1.01 -5.10
N VAL A 92 -5.42 0.85 -5.02
CA VAL A 92 -4.42 1.43 -5.95
C VAL A 92 -3.83 0.43 -6.93
N GLY A 93 -4.08 -0.87 -6.71
CA GLY A 93 -3.67 -1.94 -7.61
C GLY A 93 -4.64 -3.12 -7.56
N ILE A 94 -4.97 -3.67 -8.73
CA ILE A 94 -5.75 -4.90 -8.86
C ILE A 94 -5.04 -5.79 -9.89
N ALA A 95 -4.74 -7.03 -9.51
CA ALA A 95 -4.10 -8.00 -10.39
C ALA A 95 -4.90 -9.30 -10.49
N SER A 96 -4.96 -9.84 -11.69
CA SER A 96 -5.41 -11.20 -11.99
C SER A 96 -4.19 -12.12 -12.21
N SER A 97 -4.43 -13.35 -12.66
CA SER A 97 -3.35 -14.27 -13.10
C SER A 97 -2.65 -13.85 -14.40
N LYS A 98 -3.18 -12.87 -15.12
CA LYS A 98 -2.70 -12.48 -16.45
C LYS A 98 -2.41 -10.99 -16.58
N ASN A 99 -3.19 -10.15 -15.94
CA ASN A 99 -3.20 -8.71 -16.14
C ASN A 99 -3.19 -7.99 -14.79
N ALA A 100 -2.73 -6.74 -14.78
CA ALA A 100 -2.81 -5.87 -13.62
C ALA A 100 -3.12 -4.42 -14.05
N ILE A 101 -3.85 -3.71 -13.19
CA ILE A 101 -4.10 -2.28 -13.31
C ILE A 101 -3.64 -1.57 -12.07
N PHE A 102 -3.14 -0.36 -12.24
CA PHE A 102 -2.63 0.47 -11.16
C PHE A 102 -3.08 1.92 -11.34
N ASN A 103 -3.54 2.52 -10.27
CA ASN A 103 -3.85 3.94 -10.22
C ASN A 103 -3.52 4.48 -8.83
N ARG A 104 -2.58 5.41 -8.74
CA ARG A 104 -2.12 5.99 -7.46
C ARG A 104 -3.25 6.73 -6.72
N ASP A 105 -4.19 7.30 -7.45
CA ASP A 105 -5.29 8.09 -6.89
C ASP A 105 -6.50 7.23 -6.51
N GLY A 106 -6.48 5.96 -6.91
CA GLY A 106 -7.52 4.96 -6.68
C GLY A 106 -8.15 4.44 -7.98
N ILE A 107 -8.45 3.16 -8.00
CA ILE A 107 -9.11 2.47 -9.13
C ILE A 107 -10.62 2.59 -8.96
N ASP A 108 -11.34 2.87 -10.04
CA ASP A 108 -12.80 2.81 -10.07
C ASP A 108 -13.28 1.36 -9.93
N LEU A 109 -13.82 1.04 -8.76
CA LEU A 109 -14.28 -0.32 -8.45
C LEU A 109 -15.58 -0.71 -9.17
N GLU A 110 -16.25 0.21 -9.87
CA GLU A 110 -17.41 -0.12 -10.72
C GLU A 110 -16.96 -0.78 -12.03
N ASN A 111 -15.88 -0.26 -12.62
CA ASN A 111 -15.46 -0.61 -13.98
C ASN A 111 -14.15 -1.44 -14.01
N TYR A 112 -13.53 -1.73 -12.84
CA TYR A 112 -12.22 -2.38 -12.77
C TYR A 112 -12.12 -3.68 -13.56
N SER A 113 -13.21 -4.44 -13.66
CA SER A 113 -13.21 -5.75 -14.33
C SER A 113 -13.01 -5.63 -15.84
N GLU A 114 -13.54 -4.58 -16.45
CA GLU A 114 -13.35 -4.28 -17.87
C GLU A 114 -11.97 -3.69 -18.12
N GLU A 115 -11.55 -2.75 -17.29
CA GLU A 115 -10.20 -2.17 -17.35
C GLU A 115 -9.13 -3.26 -17.22
N LEU A 116 -9.29 -4.19 -16.25
CA LEU A 116 -8.36 -5.28 -16.01
C LEU A 116 -8.26 -6.25 -17.21
N LYS A 117 -9.36 -6.52 -17.90
CA LYS A 117 -9.35 -7.37 -19.10
C LYS A 117 -8.62 -6.73 -20.27
N ASN A 118 -8.67 -5.42 -20.37
CA ASN A 118 -8.08 -4.63 -21.46
C ASN A 118 -6.66 -4.12 -21.13
N SER A 119 -6.14 -4.41 -19.93
CA SER A 119 -4.83 -3.96 -19.50
C SER A 119 -3.71 -4.88 -19.98
N ASP A 120 -2.48 -4.38 -19.88
CA ASP A 120 -1.28 -5.13 -20.28
C ASP A 120 -1.07 -6.39 -19.42
N PRO A 121 -0.48 -7.45 -20.02
CA PRO A 121 -0.09 -8.64 -19.27
C PRO A 121 0.86 -8.31 -18.14
N SER A 122 0.67 -8.98 -17.00
CA SER A 122 1.52 -8.81 -15.81
C SER A 122 1.95 -10.15 -15.25
N THR A 123 3.19 -10.22 -14.76
CA THR A 123 3.74 -11.35 -14.01
C THR A 123 3.86 -10.97 -12.53
N PRO A 124 4.06 -11.95 -11.63
CA PRO A 124 4.31 -11.65 -10.21
C PRO A 124 5.49 -10.68 -10.01
N GLU A 125 6.57 -10.80 -10.78
CA GLU A 125 7.74 -9.92 -10.70
C GLU A 125 7.40 -8.49 -11.12
N VAL A 126 6.68 -8.33 -12.23
CA VAL A 126 6.21 -7.01 -12.71
C VAL A 126 5.27 -6.38 -11.69
N LEU A 127 4.38 -7.17 -11.09
CA LEU A 127 3.49 -6.72 -10.02
C LEU A 127 4.29 -6.18 -8.83
N ARG A 128 5.27 -6.96 -8.31
CA ARG A 128 6.16 -6.53 -7.24
C ARG A 128 6.89 -5.24 -7.58
N ASP A 129 7.57 -5.22 -8.73
CA ASP A 129 8.39 -4.08 -9.13
C ASP A 129 7.57 -2.80 -9.30
N THR A 130 6.34 -2.93 -9.81
CA THR A 130 5.41 -1.80 -9.93
C THR A 130 4.98 -1.30 -8.55
N ILE A 131 4.61 -2.19 -7.62
CA ILE A 131 4.24 -1.83 -6.24
C ILE A 131 5.39 -1.07 -5.56
N LEU A 132 6.62 -1.59 -5.68
CA LEU A 132 7.80 -0.96 -5.09
C LEU A 132 8.11 0.39 -5.74
N ALA A 133 8.02 0.50 -7.07
CA ALA A 133 8.22 1.74 -7.80
C ALA A 133 7.17 2.80 -7.48
N MET A 134 5.93 2.41 -7.24
CA MET A 134 4.87 3.31 -6.78
C MET A 134 5.18 3.93 -5.42
N ASN A 135 5.87 3.21 -4.54
CA ASN A 135 6.36 3.68 -3.24
C ASN A 135 5.30 4.51 -2.47
N ILE A 136 4.11 3.93 -2.27
CA ILE A 136 2.99 4.58 -1.59
C ILE A 136 3.06 4.27 -0.08
N PHE A 137 2.73 5.24 0.76
CA PHE A 137 2.66 5.04 2.21
C PHE A 137 1.44 4.18 2.61
N ASN A 138 1.48 3.54 3.78
CA ASN A 138 0.42 2.67 4.29
C ASN A 138 -0.07 1.67 3.23
N SER A 139 0.87 1.09 2.47
CA SER A 139 0.60 0.08 1.47
C SER A 139 0.31 -1.26 2.11
N VAL A 140 -0.73 -1.92 1.62
CA VAL A 140 -1.13 -3.27 2.03
C VAL A 140 -1.31 -4.12 0.77
N PHE A 141 -0.53 -5.18 0.66
CA PHE A 141 -0.71 -6.19 -0.37
C PHE A 141 -1.67 -7.26 0.13
N VAL A 142 -2.74 -7.50 -0.61
CA VAL A 142 -3.79 -8.46 -0.25
C VAL A 142 -3.75 -9.63 -1.24
N ASP A 143 -3.24 -10.77 -0.80
CA ASP A 143 -3.17 -11.98 -1.63
C ASP A 143 -4.42 -12.84 -1.47
N CYS A 144 -5.26 -12.81 -2.49
CA CYS A 144 -6.45 -13.64 -2.64
C CYS A 144 -6.24 -14.80 -3.64
N THR A 145 -4.98 -15.18 -3.90
CA THR A 145 -4.62 -16.25 -4.84
C THR A 145 -4.35 -17.57 -4.12
N ALA A 146 -4.03 -18.60 -4.92
CA ALA A 146 -3.44 -19.86 -4.47
C ALA A 146 -2.09 -20.09 -5.20
N SER A 147 -1.37 -19.04 -5.54
CA SER A 147 -0.12 -19.09 -6.29
C SER A 147 1.09 -19.11 -5.36
N LYS A 148 2.04 -20.02 -5.61
CA LYS A 148 3.35 -20.03 -4.95
C LYS A 148 4.20 -18.83 -5.36
N ASP A 149 4.13 -18.44 -6.63
CA ASP A 149 4.91 -17.34 -7.18
C ASP A 149 4.50 -16.00 -6.56
N VAL A 150 3.20 -15.83 -6.27
CA VAL A 150 2.71 -14.64 -5.55
C VAL A 150 3.16 -14.67 -4.08
N ALA A 151 3.10 -15.83 -3.42
CA ALA A 151 3.59 -15.97 -2.05
C ALA A 151 5.09 -15.67 -1.92
N ALA A 152 5.90 -16.01 -2.93
CA ALA A 152 7.34 -15.71 -2.96
C ALA A 152 7.67 -14.20 -2.98
N LEU A 153 6.70 -13.34 -3.29
CA LEU A 153 6.90 -11.88 -3.26
C LEU A 153 6.90 -11.28 -1.86
N TYR A 154 6.37 -11.99 -0.86
CA TYR A 154 6.08 -11.43 0.47
C TYR A 154 7.31 -10.87 1.15
N GLN A 155 8.44 -11.60 1.15
CA GLN A 155 9.66 -11.13 1.79
C GLN A 155 10.09 -9.77 1.22
N SER A 156 10.18 -9.66 -0.10
CA SER A 156 10.59 -8.41 -0.76
C SER A 156 9.63 -7.25 -0.47
N LEU A 157 8.31 -7.51 -0.42
CA LEU A 157 7.31 -6.49 -0.11
C LEU A 157 7.41 -6.04 1.36
N LEU A 158 7.58 -6.98 2.30
CA LEU A 158 7.75 -6.68 3.73
C LEU A 158 9.02 -5.87 4.00
N GLU A 159 10.14 -6.21 3.35
CA GLU A 159 11.41 -5.47 3.45
C GLU A 159 11.27 -4.00 3.00
N HIS A 160 10.27 -3.70 2.15
CA HIS A 160 9.96 -2.35 1.68
C HIS A 160 8.74 -1.71 2.38
N ASN A 161 8.38 -2.19 3.58
CA ASN A 161 7.29 -1.67 4.40
C ASN A 161 5.90 -1.74 3.73
N VAL A 162 5.67 -2.75 2.89
CA VAL A 162 4.35 -3.13 2.41
C VAL A 162 3.81 -4.22 3.33
N SER A 163 2.70 -3.95 4.01
CA SER A 163 2.05 -4.94 4.87
C SER A 163 1.38 -6.02 4.04
N ILE A 164 1.32 -7.26 4.54
CA ILE A 164 0.71 -8.38 3.83
C ILE A 164 -0.55 -8.85 4.56
N ILE A 165 -1.62 -9.06 3.79
CA ILE A 165 -2.82 -9.79 4.22
C ILE A 165 -3.02 -10.92 3.22
N ALA A 166 -3.03 -12.17 3.67
CA ALA A 166 -3.12 -13.32 2.79
C ALA A 166 -4.31 -14.24 3.12
N ALA A 167 -5.14 -14.51 2.12
CA ALA A 167 -6.02 -15.68 2.09
C ALA A 167 -5.27 -16.92 1.58
N ASN A 168 -4.15 -16.71 0.91
CA ASN A 168 -3.22 -17.74 0.43
C ASN A 168 -2.51 -18.40 1.62
N LYS A 169 -2.65 -19.71 1.74
CA LYS A 169 -2.07 -20.50 2.85
C LYS A 169 -0.68 -21.04 2.55
N ILE A 170 -0.21 -20.92 1.31
CA ILE A 170 1.04 -21.56 0.85
C ILE A 170 2.24 -21.00 1.61
N ALA A 171 2.35 -19.69 1.74
CA ALA A 171 3.46 -19.06 2.43
C ALA A 171 3.55 -19.46 3.92
N ALA A 172 2.39 -19.67 4.56
CA ALA A 172 2.34 -20.07 5.98
C ALA A 172 2.52 -21.57 6.20
N SER A 173 2.46 -22.40 5.15
CA SER A 173 2.48 -23.86 5.26
C SER A 173 3.70 -24.53 4.62
N SER A 174 4.49 -23.82 3.80
CA SER A 174 5.51 -24.45 2.97
C SER A 174 6.93 -24.41 3.54
N GLU A 175 7.29 -23.46 4.37
CA GLU A 175 8.62 -23.35 4.97
C GLU A 175 8.53 -22.70 6.36
N TYR A 176 8.74 -23.50 7.39
CA TYR A 176 8.66 -23.03 8.78
C TYR A 176 9.88 -22.22 9.24
N GLU A 177 10.96 -22.20 8.46
CA GLU A 177 12.23 -21.52 8.79
C GLU A 177 12.41 -20.14 8.15
N ASN A 178 11.36 -19.56 7.53
CA ASN A 178 11.41 -18.22 6.94
C ASN A 178 10.59 -17.21 7.74
#